data_a7dadaf364d88e078ef7d63d0dd135a3
#
_entry.id   a7dadaf364d88e078ef7d63d0dd135a3
#
_cell.length_a   1.000
_cell.length_b   1.000
_cell.length_c   1.000
_cell.angle_alpha   90.00
_cell.angle_beta   90.00
_cell.angle_gamma   90.00
#
_symmetry.space_group_name_H-M   'P 1'
#
loop_
_entity.id
_entity.type
_entity.pdbx_description
1 polymer ?
#
loop_
_entity_poly.entity_id
_entity_poly.type
_entity_poly.pdbx_seq_one_letter_code
_entity_poly.pdbx_strand_id
1 'polypeptide(L)'
;MPATAPPTDDNAPRGRPTPARIRVLGRMLNRVVVRAPWAWPLIRRPMRRFFDRAAPGWDQRTTAGSVAHLAPLAAALLHVKPAPERALEVGTGTGEGVLLIAREFPQAGVRGVDLSEEMIRGAKAKVGLDPEGRVAFRVADAASLPYEDGSFDLVAHLNMPPFTAEVARVLRPGGQVIVASSWGSATPFYTPNSALDWGFAKHGIDPVAAGESGDGTFWVGRKPLDG
;
A
#
# COMPACT_ATOMS: atom_id res chain seq x y z
N MET A 1 8.42 -16.41 -40.34
CA MET A 1 9.17 -16.92 -39.18
C MET A 1 8.43 -16.45 -37.96
N PRO A 2 7.79 -17.30 -37.14
CA PRO A 2 7.16 -16.85 -35.89
C PRO A 2 8.24 -16.56 -34.86
N ALA A 3 8.14 -15.40 -34.19
CA ALA A 3 9.03 -14.98 -33.10
C ALA A 3 8.83 -15.93 -31.90
N THR A 4 9.89 -16.58 -31.48
CA THR A 4 9.97 -17.38 -30.26
C THR A 4 9.76 -16.48 -29.04
N ALA A 5 8.78 -16.82 -28.22
CA ALA A 5 8.58 -16.18 -26.91
C ALA A 5 9.84 -16.34 -26.04
N PRO A 6 10.22 -15.33 -25.26
CA PRO A 6 11.35 -15.43 -24.34
C PRO A 6 11.08 -16.52 -23.29
N PRO A 7 12.11 -17.25 -22.82
CA PRO A 7 11.96 -18.27 -21.79
C PRO A 7 11.43 -17.65 -20.50
N THR A 8 10.37 -18.21 -19.96
CA THR A 8 9.88 -17.91 -18.60
C THR A 8 10.92 -18.44 -17.61
N ASP A 9 11.50 -17.53 -16.83
CA ASP A 9 12.42 -17.89 -15.76
C ASP A 9 11.62 -18.48 -14.59
N ASP A 10 11.35 -19.79 -14.66
CA ASP A 10 10.61 -20.55 -13.62
C ASP A 10 11.36 -20.69 -12.29
N ASN A 11 12.52 -20.05 -12.16
CA ASN A 11 13.41 -20.19 -11.01
C ASN A 11 13.46 -18.91 -10.12
N ALA A 12 12.50 -18.00 -10.25
CA ALA A 12 12.36 -16.90 -9.31
C ALA A 12 12.04 -17.49 -7.91
N PRO A 13 12.79 -17.12 -6.85
CA PRO A 13 12.53 -17.65 -5.52
C PRO A 13 11.11 -17.24 -5.09
N ARG A 14 10.21 -18.21 -5.05
CA ARG A 14 8.87 -18.04 -4.45
C ARG A 14 9.12 -17.65 -2.99
N GLY A 15 8.72 -16.43 -2.62
CA GLY A 15 8.85 -15.94 -1.26
C GLY A 15 8.32 -17.00 -0.29
N ARG A 16 9.06 -17.29 0.78
CA ARG A 16 8.66 -18.32 1.76
C ARG A 16 7.27 -17.98 2.29
N PRO A 17 6.30 -18.92 2.24
CA PRO A 17 4.95 -18.64 2.69
C PRO A 17 4.96 -18.23 4.16
N THR A 18 4.33 -17.09 4.45
CA THR A 18 4.20 -16.58 5.82
C THR A 18 3.59 -17.65 6.73
N PRO A 19 4.17 -17.95 7.89
CA PRO A 19 3.65 -18.96 8.80
C PRO A 19 2.16 -18.76 9.09
N ALA A 20 1.38 -19.84 9.14
CA ALA A 20 -0.07 -19.79 9.29
C ALA A 20 -0.52 -18.93 10.50
N ARG A 21 0.20 -19.04 11.63
CA ARG A 21 -0.04 -18.25 12.84
C ARG A 21 0.09 -16.74 12.62
N ILE A 22 1.05 -16.29 11.80
CA ILE A 22 1.25 -14.87 11.48
C ILE A 22 0.10 -14.40 10.57
N ARG A 23 -0.31 -15.22 9.61
CA ARG A 23 -1.48 -14.90 8.76
C ARG A 23 -2.76 -14.77 9.56
N VAL A 24 -3.01 -15.68 10.50
CA VAL A 24 -4.20 -15.63 11.37
C VAL A 24 -4.19 -14.36 12.22
N LEU A 25 -3.07 -14.06 12.87
CA LEU A 25 -2.91 -12.84 13.66
C LEU A 25 -3.11 -11.57 12.77
N GLY A 26 -2.49 -11.52 11.61
CA GLY A 26 -2.64 -10.41 10.67
C GLY A 26 -4.09 -10.21 10.23
N ARG A 27 -4.83 -11.30 9.96
CA ARG A 27 -6.27 -11.22 9.63
C ARG A 27 -7.13 -10.74 10.80
N MET A 28 -6.80 -11.15 12.03
CA MET A 28 -7.51 -10.64 13.23
C MET A 28 -7.27 -9.14 13.38
N LEU A 29 -6.03 -8.67 13.24
CA LEU A 29 -5.68 -7.26 13.30
C LEU A 29 -6.36 -6.47 12.17
N ASN A 30 -6.38 -7.01 10.95
CA ASN A 30 -7.08 -6.41 9.83
C ASN A 30 -8.58 -6.25 10.11
N ARG A 31 -9.23 -7.27 10.68
CA ARG A 31 -10.65 -7.16 11.09
C ARG A 31 -10.86 -6.06 12.13
N VAL A 32 -9.94 -5.89 13.07
CA VAL A 32 -10.00 -4.81 14.05
C VAL A 32 -9.90 -3.46 13.35
N VAL A 33 -8.92 -3.25 12.48
CA VAL A 33 -8.75 -1.98 11.76
C VAL A 33 -9.98 -1.63 10.93
N VAL A 34 -10.54 -2.60 10.19
CA VAL A 34 -11.67 -2.36 9.26
C VAL A 34 -13.01 -2.25 9.99
N ARG A 35 -13.25 -3.03 11.07
CA ARG A 35 -14.56 -3.12 11.73
C ARG A 35 -14.64 -2.44 13.10
N ALA A 36 -13.51 -2.26 13.76
CA ALA A 36 -13.43 -1.68 15.11
C ALA A 36 -12.23 -0.73 15.23
N PRO A 37 -12.12 0.31 14.38
CA PRO A 37 -10.95 1.21 14.36
C PRO A 37 -10.73 1.92 15.71
N TRP A 38 -11.76 2.06 16.54
CA TRP A 38 -11.67 2.59 17.89
C TRP A 38 -10.72 1.79 18.81
N ALA A 39 -10.48 0.50 18.52
CA ALA A 39 -9.55 -0.35 19.28
C ALA A 39 -8.08 -0.15 18.88
N TRP A 40 -7.81 0.57 17.78
CA TRP A 40 -6.46 0.82 17.28
C TRP A 40 -5.48 1.38 18.32
N PRO A 41 -5.85 2.36 19.20
CA PRO A 41 -4.94 2.88 20.22
C PRO A 41 -4.35 1.83 21.15
N LEU A 42 -5.04 0.69 21.35
CA LEU A 42 -4.58 -0.41 22.20
C LEU A 42 -3.48 -1.24 21.53
N ILE A 43 -3.49 -1.34 20.19
CA ILE A 43 -2.60 -2.20 19.43
C ILE A 43 -1.49 -1.46 18.67
N ARG A 44 -1.61 -0.16 18.44
CA ARG A 44 -0.63 0.62 17.66
C ARG A 44 0.79 0.60 18.25
N ARG A 45 0.93 0.68 19.59
CA ARG A 45 2.24 0.65 20.24
C ARG A 45 2.94 -0.71 20.11
N PRO A 46 2.29 -1.86 20.39
CA PRO A 46 2.83 -3.17 20.08
C PRO A 46 3.21 -3.34 18.59
N MET A 47 2.34 -2.88 17.66
CA MET A 47 2.60 -2.96 16.23
C MET A 47 3.85 -2.15 15.84
N ARG A 48 3.97 -0.90 16.31
CA ARG A 48 5.17 -0.10 16.06
C ARG A 48 6.42 -0.83 16.51
N ARG A 49 6.46 -1.32 17.75
CA ARG A 49 7.61 -2.05 18.31
C ARG A 49 7.94 -3.32 17.51
N PHE A 50 6.93 -4.00 17.00
CA PHE A 50 7.13 -5.15 16.14
C PHE A 50 7.83 -4.77 14.84
N PHE A 51 7.35 -3.73 14.15
CA PHE A 51 7.95 -3.28 12.89
C PHE A 51 9.31 -2.61 13.08
N ASP A 52 9.53 -1.84 14.16
CA ASP A 52 10.85 -1.31 14.50
C ASP A 52 11.90 -2.44 14.64
N ARG A 53 11.55 -3.54 15.32
CA ARG A 53 12.44 -4.70 15.46
C ARG A 53 12.59 -5.49 14.15
N ALA A 54 11.58 -5.46 13.30
CA ALA A 54 11.59 -6.19 12.04
C ALA A 54 12.30 -5.42 10.91
N ALA A 55 12.45 -4.10 11.02
CA ALA A 55 13.01 -3.26 9.97
C ALA A 55 14.43 -3.69 9.51
N PRO A 56 15.38 -4.02 10.41
CA PRO A 56 16.67 -4.56 9.97
C PRO A 56 16.49 -5.83 9.14
N GLY A 57 16.98 -5.84 7.89
CA GLY A 57 16.84 -6.97 6.96
C GLY A 57 15.40 -7.22 6.46
N TRP A 58 14.51 -6.23 6.58
CA TRP A 58 13.13 -6.35 6.10
C TRP A 58 13.07 -6.73 4.63
N ASP A 59 13.80 -6.01 3.78
CA ASP A 59 13.75 -6.18 2.33
C ASP A 59 14.18 -7.59 1.89
N GLN A 60 15.22 -8.14 2.52
CA GLN A 60 15.68 -9.50 2.22
C GLN A 60 14.67 -10.57 2.65
N ARG A 61 13.98 -10.37 3.80
CA ARG A 61 13.00 -11.33 4.29
C ARG A 61 11.69 -11.31 3.55
N THR A 62 11.27 -10.14 3.08
CA THR A 62 9.98 -9.94 2.41
C THR A 62 10.08 -9.87 0.91
N THR A 63 11.31 -9.90 0.36
CA THR A 63 11.58 -9.65 -1.05
C THR A 63 11.01 -8.29 -1.53
N ALA A 64 10.94 -7.31 -0.61
CA ALA A 64 10.47 -5.97 -0.91
C ALA A 64 11.26 -5.39 -2.10
N GLY A 65 10.58 -4.69 -3.00
CA GLY A 65 11.18 -4.17 -4.22
C GLY A 65 11.34 -5.19 -5.35
N SER A 66 11.12 -6.50 -5.12
CA SER A 66 11.10 -7.46 -6.22
C SER A 66 9.90 -7.24 -7.14
N VAL A 67 10.04 -7.64 -8.41
CA VAL A 67 8.93 -7.56 -9.38
C VAL A 67 7.68 -8.27 -8.86
N ALA A 68 7.83 -9.47 -8.30
CA ALA A 68 6.71 -10.23 -7.74
C ALA A 68 6.03 -9.52 -6.56
N HIS A 69 6.81 -8.87 -5.69
CA HIS A 69 6.27 -8.13 -4.55
C HIS A 69 5.46 -6.91 -4.98
N LEU A 70 5.93 -6.19 -6.00
CA LEU A 70 5.32 -4.95 -6.48
C LEU A 70 4.29 -5.14 -7.59
N ALA A 71 4.22 -6.33 -8.20
CA ALA A 71 3.35 -6.61 -9.35
C ALA A 71 1.88 -6.18 -9.17
N PRO A 72 1.19 -6.47 -8.04
CA PRO A 72 -0.20 -6.05 -7.89
C PRO A 72 -0.35 -4.53 -7.74
N LEU A 73 0.60 -3.85 -7.12
CA LEU A 73 0.60 -2.39 -7.07
C LEU A 73 0.84 -1.81 -8.47
N ALA A 74 1.83 -2.31 -9.20
CA ALA A 74 2.10 -1.86 -10.57
C ALA A 74 0.89 -2.06 -11.50
N ALA A 75 0.21 -3.21 -11.41
CA ALA A 75 -1.02 -3.46 -12.17
C ALA A 75 -2.14 -2.49 -11.79
N ALA A 76 -2.31 -2.20 -10.51
CA ALA A 76 -3.31 -1.24 -10.05
C ALA A 76 -3.05 0.19 -10.55
N LEU A 77 -1.78 0.61 -10.64
CA LEU A 77 -1.40 1.95 -11.12
C LEU A 77 -1.84 2.20 -12.56
N LEU A 78 -1.99 1.15 -13.40
CA LEU A 78 -2.51 1.27 -14.77
C LEU A 78 -3.98 1.75 -14.83
N HIS A 79 -4.73 1.61 -13.74
CA HIS A 79 -6.12 2.06 -13.62
C HIS A 79 -6.24 3.48 -13.05
N VAL A 80 -5.12 4.12 -12.69
CA VAL A 80 -5.13 5.49 -12.13
C VAL A 80 -5.23 6.50 -13.27
N LYS A 81 -6.36 7.19 -13.35
CA LYS A 81 -6.64 8.22 -14.37
C LYS A 81 -7.54 9.32 -13.78
N PRO A 82 -7.19 10.61 -13.97
CA PRO A 82 -5.95 11.11 -14.57
C PRO A 82 -4.70 10.77 -13.74
N ALA A 83 -3.51 11.03 -14.30
CA ALA A 83 -2.27 10.91 -13.54
C ALA A 83 -2.32 11.82 -12.30
N PRO A 84 -1.89 11.33 -11.12
CA PRO A 84 -1.93 12.11 -9.89
C PRO A 84 -0.85 13.19 -9.88
N GLU A 85 -1.16 14.33 -9.26
CA GLU A 85 -0.17 15.34 -8.91
C GLU A 85 0.42 15.07 -7.51
N ARG A 86 -0.40 14.53 -6.61
CA ARG A 86 -0.03 14.22 -5.22
C ARG A 86 -0.47 12.81 -4.85
N ALA A 87 0.49 11.97 -4.53
CA ALA A 87 0.25 10.59 -4.12
C ALA A 87 0.75 10.32 -2.70
N LEU A 88 0.05 9.45 -1.98
CA LEU A 88 0.39 8.99 -0.64
C LEU A 88 0.42 7.47 -0.60
N GLU A 89 1.47 6.87 -0.09
CA GLU A 89 1.47 5.47 0.34
C GLU A 89 1.38 5.39 1.86
N VAL A 90 0.40 4.65 2.37
CA VAL A 90 0.18 4.43 3.81
C VAL A 90 0.68 3.05 4.20
N GLY A 91 1.52 2.98 5.24
CA GLY A 91 2.22 1.75 5.61
C GLY A 91 3.36 1.42 4.65
N THR A 92 4.11 2.45 4.25
CA THR A 92 5.13 2.37 3.18
C THR A 92 6.29 1.42 3.50
N GLY A 93 6.46 1.01 4.79
CA GLY A 93 7.60 0.21 5.20
C GLY A 93 8.92 0.88 4.80
N THR A 94 9.75 0.15 4.08
CA THR A 94 11.05 0.62 3.56
C THR A 94 10.95 1.38 2.23
N GLY A 95 9.74 1.78 1.79
CA GLY A 95 9.52 2.79 0.74
C GLY A 95 9.45 2.28 -0.70
N GLU A 96 9.44 0.97 -0.94
CA GLU A 96 9.47 0.42 -2.30
C GLU A 96 8.24 0.81 -3.14
N GLY A 97 7.05 0.85 -2.53
CA GLY A 97 5.84 1.28 -3.22
C GLY A 97 5.87 2.77 -3.59
N VAL A 98 6.36 3.64 -2.70
CA VAL A 98 6.58 5.07 -3.01
C VAL A 98 7.52 5.25 -4.20
N LEU A 99 8.63 4.51 -4.22
CA LEU A 99 9.60 4.60 -5.32
C LEU A 99 9.00 4.10 -6.65
N LEU A 100 8.15 3.05 -6.60
CA LEU A 100 7.40 2.61 -7.77
C LEU A 100 6.43 3.70 -8.25
N ILE A 101 5.61 4.27 -7.37
CA ILE A 101 4.64 5.32 -7.71
C ILE A 101 5.36 6.55 -8.31
N ALA A 102 6.48 6.96 -7.71
CA ALA A 102 7.27 8.10 -8.20
C ALA A 102 7.88 7.86 -9.58
N ARG A 103 8.19 6.61 -9.91
CA ARG A 103 8.69 6.20 -11.23
C ARG A 103 7.57 6.19 -12.27
N GLU A 104 6.39 5.65 -11.92
CA GLU A 104 5.22 5.59 -12.82
C GLU A 104 4.62 6.98 -13.10
N PHE A 105 4.70 7.88 -12.10
CA PHE A 105 4.19 9.25 -12.21
C PHE A 105 5.31 10.26 -11.94
N PRO A 106 6.20 10.53 -12.92
CA PRO A 106 7.39 11.34 -12.70
C PRO A 106 7.12 12.82 -12.39
N GLN A 107 5.89 13.30 -12.56
CA GLN A 107 5.48 14.66 -12.18
C GLN A 107 4.83 14.73 -10.80
N ALA A 108 4.51 13.59 -10.19
CA ALA A 108 3.81 13.54 -8.91
C ALA A 108 4.74 13.84 -7.73
N GLY A 109 4.23 14.60 -6.76
CA GLY A 109 4.79 14.64 -5.42
C GLY A 109 4.32 13.42 -4.63
N VAL A 110 5.23 12.51 -4.27
CA VAL A 110 4.88 11.25 -3.61
C VAL A 110 5.31 11.29 -2.15
N ARG A 111 4.42 10.92 -1.26
CA ARG A 111 4.66 10.84 0.18
C ARG A 111 4.47 9.41 0.67
N GLY A 112 5.34 8.96 1.57
CA GLY A 112 5.22 7.68 2.26
C GLY A 112 5.10 7.89 3.76
N VAL A 113 4.17 7.19 4.40
CA VAL A 113 4.04 7.21 5.85
C VAL A 113 4.07 5.79 6.42
N ASP A 114 4.70 5.66 7.58
CA ASP A 114 4.71 4.42 8.36
C ASP A 114 4.70 4.73 9.85
N LEU A 115 4.18 3.82 10.66
CA LEU A 115 4.17 3.95 12.11
C LEU A 115 5.56 3.74 12.73
N SER A 116 6.43 2.99 12.05
CA SER A 116 7.78 2.61 12.48
C SER A 116 8.82 3.65 12.05
N GLU A 117 9.57 4.16 13.01
CA GLU A 117 10.70 5.07 12.76
C GLU A 117 11.83 4.38 12.00
N GLU A 118 12.08 3.09 12.30
CA GLU A 118 13.11 2.29 11.64
C GLU A 118 12.78 2.02 10.17
N MET A 119 11.50 1.73 9.86
CA MET A 119 11.04 1.60 8.47
C MET A 119 11.27 2.90 7.70
N ILE A 120 10.85 4.04 8.26
CA ILE A 120 11.05 5.36 7.63
C ILE A 120 12.53 5.69 7.46
N ARG A 121 13.38 5.30 8.41
CA ARG A 121 14.84 5.46 8.24
C ARG A 121 15.36 4.66 7.05
N GLY A 122 14.92 3.41 6.92
CA GLY A 122 15.25 2.56 5.77
C GLY A 122 14.74 3.13 4.45
N ALA A 123 13.51 3.65 4.43
CA ALA A 123 12.92 4.28 3.25
C ALA A 123 13.71 5.52 2.80
N LYS A 124 14.04 6.41 3.73
CA LYS A 124 14.84 7.62 3.43
C LYS A 124 16.23 7.29 2.87
N ALA A 125 16.84 6.21 3.32
CA ALA A 125 18.15 5.78 2.83
C ALA A 125 18.14 5.30 1.37
N LYS A 126 16.97 4.98 0.81
CA LYS A 126 16.80 4.52 -0.58
C LYS A 126 16.52 5.65 -1.57
N VAL A 127 16.14 6.83 -1.08
CA VAL A 127 15.94 7.99 -1.96
C VAL A 127 17.30 8.42 -2.49
N GLY A 128 17.46 8.33 -3.80
CA GLY A 128 18.65 8.82 -4.48
C GLY A 128 18.65 10.35 -4.63
N LEU A 129 19.21 10.83 -5.72
CA LEU A 129 19.14 12.26 -6.07
C LEU A 129 17.69 12.64 -6.37
N ASP A 130 17.12 13.51 -5.55
CA ASP A 130 15.78 14.08 -5.68
C ASP A 130 15.85 15.60 -5.44
N PRO A 131 16.45 16.36 -6.37
CA PRO A 131 16.67 17.80 -6.18
C PRO A 131 15.38 18.61 -6.06
N GLU A 132 14.27 18.07 -6.57
CA GLU A 132 12.94 18.71 -6.51
C GLU A 132 12.18 18.36 -5.23
N GLY A 133 12.70 17.43 -4.40
CA GLY A 133 12.05 16.98 -3.17
C GLY A 133 10.69 16.32 -3.40
N ARG A 134 10.52 15.63 -4.55
CA ARG A 134 9.25 14.99 -4.91
C ARG A 134 8.91 13.81 -4.03
N VAL A 135 9.90 13.08 -3.52
CA VAL A 135 9.73 11.91 -2.67
C VAL A 135 10.06 12.26 -1.23
N ALA A 136 9.12 12.06 -0.32
CA ALA A 136 9.37 12.28 1.10
C ALA A 136 8.68 11.24 1.99
N PHE A 137 9.35 10.91 3.11
CA PHE A 137 8.90 9.92 4.09
C PHE A 137 8.74 10.54 5.46
N ARG A 138 7.67 10.14 6.16
CA ARG A 138 7.35 10.65 7.49
C ARG A 138 6.80 9.54 8.39
N VAL A 139 7.18 9.58 9.68
CA VAL A 139 6.52 8.75 10.70
C VAL A 139 5.12 9.30 10.96
N ALA A 140 4.10 8.45 10.78
CA ALA A 140 2.72 8.84 11.04
C ALA A 140 1.85 7.62 11.39
N ASP A 141 0.75 7.89 12.08
CA ASP A 141 -0.31 6.91 12.36
C ASP A 141 -1.35 6.94 11.23
N ALA A 142 -1.59 5.79 10.61
CA ALA A 142 -2.57 5.65 9.53
C ALA A 142 -4.02 5.92 9.97
N ALA A 143 -4.30 5.84 11.27
CA ALA A 143 -5.60 6.19 11.84
C ALA A 143 -5.80 7.72 12.03
N SER A 144 -4.74 8.51 11.89
CA SER A 144 -4.75 9.97 12.03
C SER A 144 -3.58 10.55 11.22
N LEU A 145 -3.78 10.69 9.92
CA LEU A 145 -2.76 11.16 8.99
C LEU A 145 -2.52 12.67 9.17
N PRO A 146 -1.26 13.13 9.19
CA PRO A 146 -0.91 14.52 9.41
C PRO A 146 -1.03 15.36 8.12
N TYR A 147 -2.17 15.22 7.44
CA TYR A 147 -2.52 15.93 6.21
C TYR A 147 -3.94 16.46 6.29
N GLU A 148 -4.19 17.55 5.58
CA GLU A 148 -5.51 18.16 5.46
C GLU A 148 -6.45 17.29 4.62
N ASP A 149 -7.77 17.56 4.73
CA ASP A 149 -8.80 16.91 3.93
C ASP A 149 -8.55 17.18 2.44
N GLY A 150 -8.76 16.18 1.60
CA GLY A 150 -8.61 16.32 0.15
C GLY A 150 -7.19 16.62 -0.34
N SER A 151 -6.16 16.23 0.44
CA SER A 151 -4.76 16.54 0.11
C SER A 151 -4.17 15.71 -1.04
N PHE A 152 -4.77 14.58 -1.40
CA PHE A 152 -4.17 13.61 -2.33
C PHE A 152 -5.12 13.20 -3.46
N ASP A 153 -4.53 12.99 -4.65
CA ASP A 153 -5.18 12.43 -5.82
C ASP A 153 -5.19 10.91 -5.80
N LEU A 154 -4.15 10.33 -5.20
CA LEU A 154 -3.93 8.90 -5.07
C LEU A 154 -3.52 8.56 -3.64
N VAL A 155 -4.20 7.60 -3.03
CA VAL A 155 -3.77 6.96 -1.79
C VAL A 155 -3.57 5.46 -2.06
N ALA A 156 -2.40 4.92 -1.76
CA ALA A 156 -2.05 3.52 -1.99
C ALA A 156 -1.72 2.80 -0.68
N HIS A 157 -2.08 1.53 -0.65
CA HIS A 157 -1.70 0.57 0.40
C HIS A 157 -1.11 -0.68 -0.25
N LEU A 158 0.05 -1.10 0.19
CA LEU A 158 0.64 -2.39 -0.19
C LEU A 158 0.85 -3.24 1.05
N ASN A 159 0.17 -4.40 1.11
CA ASN A 159 0.25 -5.35 2.24
C ASN A 159 -0.17 -4.76 3.60
N MET A 160 -1.03 -3.77 3.60
CA MET A 160 -1.52 -3.08 4.79
C MET A 160 -3.04 -2.95 4.77
N PRO A 161 -3.74 -3.09 5.93
CA PRO A 161 -5.17 -2.84 6.00
C PRO A 161 -5.48 -1.35 5.85
N PRO A 162 -6.53 -0.96 5.09
CA PRO A 162 -6.90 0.44 4.95
C PRO A 162 -7.69 0.94 6.16
N PHE A 163 -7.37 2.15 6.62
CA PHE A 163 -8.20 2.94 7.53
C PHE A 163 -9.16 3.77 6.68
N THR A 164 -10.28 3.16 6.28
CA THR A 164 -11.16 3.67 5.21
C THR A 164 -11.65 5.10 5.43
N ALA A 165 -12.00 5.47 6.66
CA ALA A 165 -12.43 6.82 7.01
C ALA A 165 -11.33 7.85 6.78
N GLU A 166 -10.11 7.54 7.23
CA GLU A 166 -8.98 8.46 7.14
C GLU A 166 -8.46 8.59 5.70
N VAL A 167 -8.46 7.48 4.96
CA VAL A 167 -8.19 7.48 3.51
C VAL A 167 -9.18 8.37 2.78
N ALA A 168 -10.48 8.20 3.05
CA ALA A 168 -11.53 9.01 2.42
C ALA A 168 -11.41 10.50 2.76
N ARG A 169 -10.97 10.82 3.98
CA ARG A 169 -10.74 12.21 4.41
C ARG A 169 -9.64 12.88 3.61
N VAL A 170 -8.47 12.23 3.50
CA VAL A 170 -7.32 12.82 2.82
C VAL A 170 -7.40 12.75 1.29
N LEU A 171 -8.29 11.91 0.75
CA LEU A 171 -8.52 11.77 -0.68
C LEU A 171 -9.45 12.88 -1.18
N ARG A 172 -9.03 13.63 -2.21
CA ARG A 172 -9.85 14.68 -2.82
C ARG A 172 -11.03 14.08 -3.61
N PRO A 173 -12.08 14.85 -3.90
CA PRO A 173 -13.07 14.47 -4.91
C PRO A 173 -12.41 14.10 -6.24
N GLY A 174 -12.86 13.03 -6.86
CA GLY A 174 -12.26 12.45 -8.07
C GLY A 174 -10.99 11.63 -7.84
N GLY A 175 -10.40 11.68 -6.64
CA GLY A 175 -9.20 10.93 -6.27
C GLY A 175 -9.44 9.42 -6.18
N GLN A 176 -8.36 8.65 -6.25
CA GLN A 176 -8.40 7.19 -6.28
C GLN A 176 -7.64 6.57 -5.11
N VAL A 177 -8.11 5.42 -4.65
CA VAL A 177 -7.42 4.60 -3.66
C VAL A 177 -7.08 3.25 -4.24
N ILE A 178 -5.87 2.75 -3.93
CA ILE A 178 -5.40 1.40 -4.25
C ILE A 178 -5.19 0.62 -2.96
N VAL A 179 -5.66 -0.62 -2.93
CA VAL A 179 -5.29 -1.62 -1.91
C VAL A 179 -4.75 -2.84 -2.64
N ALA A 180 -3.46 -3.11 -2.45
CA ALA A 180 -2.75 -4.21 -3.10
C ALA A 180 -2.17 -5.19 -2.07
N SER A 181 -2.14 -6.47 -2.43
CA SER A 181 -1.63 -7.56 -1.61
C SER A 181 -0.71 -8.44 -2.44
N SER A 182 0.59 -8.46 -2.13
CA SER A 182 1.64 -9.10 -2.94
C SER A 182 1.45 -10.61 -3.16
N TRP A 183 0.81 -11.28 -2.22
CA TRP A 183 0.51 -12.72 -2.29
C TRP A 183 -0.98 -13.00 -2.08
N GLY A 184 -1.84 -12.12 -2.54
CA GLY A 184 -3.29 -12.24 -2.44
C GLY A 184 -3.71 -12.64 -1.02
N SER A 185 -4.56 -13.66 -0.91
CA SER A 185 -5.04 -14.15 0.38
C SER A 185 -3.97 -14.78 1.29
N ALA A 186 -2.75 -15.00 0.82
CA ALA A 186 -1.64 -15.45 1.65
C ALA A 186 -0.93 -14.28 2.38
N THR A 187 -1.20 -13.04 1.99
CA THR A 187 -0.72 -11.84 2.70
C THR A 187 -1.32 -11.77 4.11
N PRO A 188 -0.52 -11.47 5.17
CA PRO A 188 -1.03 -11.40 6.54
C PRO A 188 -2.17 -10.40 6.73
N PHE A 189 -2.07 -9.24 6.10
CA PHE A 189 -3.06 -8.15 6.18
C PHE A 189 -4.00 -8.09 4.97
N TYR A 190 -4.22 -9.22 4.32
CA TYR A 190 -5.15 -9.28 3.20
C TYR A 190 -6.57 -8.87 3.59
N THR A 191 -7.14 -7.96 2.82
CA THR A 191 -8.53 -7.53 2.92
C THR A 191 -9.27 -7.99 1.66
N PRO A 192 -10.28 -8.87 1.77
CA PRO A 192 -11.08 -9.29 0.61
C PRO A 192 -11.80 -8.10 -0.05
N ASN A 193 -11.98 -8.15 -1.39
CA ASN A 193 -12.64 -7.08 -2.14
C ASN A 193 -14.01 -6.71 -1.56
N SER A 194 -14.83 -7.69 -1.18
CA SER A 194 -16.13 -7.44 -0.55
C SER A 194 -16.05 -6.64 0.75
N ALA A 195 -14.97 -6.79 1.51
CA ALA A 195 -14.74 -6.00 2.71
C ALA A 195 -14.23 -4.60 2.39
N LEU A 196 -13.47 -4.44 1.28
CA LEU A 196 -13.06 -3.13 0.76
C LEU A 196 -14.27 -2.37 0.23
N ASP A 197 -15.11 -3.01 -0.61
CA ASP A 197 -16.36 -2.43 -1.12
C ASP A 197 -17.23 -1.93 0.02
N TRP A 198 -17.51 -2.79 1.02
CA TRP A 198 -18.30 -2.42 2.18
C TRP A 198 -17.68 -1.28 3.02
N GLY A 199 -16.35 -1.33 3.24
CA GLY A 199 -15.65 -0.34 4.05
C GLY A 199 -15.60 1.03 3.39
N PHE A 200 -15.31 1.08 2.10
CA PHE A 200 -15.17 2.32 1.34
C PHE A 200 -16.51 2.92 0.91
N ALA A 201 -17.53 2.11 0.62
CA ALA A 201 -18.87 2.60 0.28
C ALA A 201 -19.48 3.48 1.38
N LYS A 202 -19.16 3.24 2.66
CA LYS A 202 -19.57 4.09 3.79
C LYS A 202 -19.06 5.53 3.70
N HIS A 203 -18.03 5.75 2.89
CA HIS A 203 -17.37 7.03 2.70
C HIS A 203 -17.52 7.55 1.27
N GLY A 204 -18.48 6.98 0.51
CA GLY A 204 -18.77 7.40 -0.86
C GLY A 204 -17.66 7.08 -1.86
N ILE A 205 -16.86 6.04 -1.63
CA ILE A 205 -15.82 5.61 -2.56
C ILE A 205 -16.32 4.33 -3.25
N ASP A 206 -16.45 4.41 -4.57
CA ASP A 206 -16.96 3.33 -5.42
C ASP A 206 -15.82 2.49 -6.01
N PRO A 207 -16.00 1.16 -6.17
CA PRO A 207 -15.02 0.31 -6.83
C PRO A 207 -14.92 0.66 -8.32
N VAL A 208 -13.69 0.73 -8.85
CA VAL A 208 -13.39 1.02 -10.26
C VAL A 208 -12.78 -0.17 -10.96
N ALA A 209 -11.86 -0.86 -10.29
CA ALA A 209 -11.19 -2.04 -10.83
C ALA A 209 -10.74 -2.97 -9.69
N ALA A 210 -10.64 -4.23 -10.01
CA ALA A 210 -9.99 -5.23 -9.17
C ALA A 210 -9.42 -6.33 -10.06
N GLY A 211 -8.33 -6.97 -9.61
CA GLY A 211 -7.70 -8.01 -10.41
C GLY A 211 -6.58 -8.73 -9.66
N GLU A 212 -5.91 -9.58 -10.42
CA GLU A 212 -4.76 -10.35 -9.97
C GLU A 212 -3.54 -9.99 -10.82
N SER A 213 -2.36 -10.02 -10.22
CA SER A 213 -1.08 -9.84 -10.93
C SER A 213 -0.01 -10.67 -10.23
N GLY A 214 0.55 -11.66 -10.94
CA GLY A 214 1.36 -12.70 -10.33
C GLY A 214 0.57 -13.46 -9.26
N ASP A 215 1.15 -13.64 -8.08
CA ASP A 215 0.48 -14.25 -6.93
C ASP A 215 -0.35 -13.23 -6.12
N GLY A 216 -0.36 -11.98 -6.54
CA GLY A 216 -0.98 -10.87 -5.80
C GLY A 216 -2.34 -10.46 -6.32
N THR A 217 -3.04 -9.65 -5.53
CA THR A 217 -4.34 -9.07 -5.86
C THR A 217 -4.31 -7.56 -5.65
N PHE A 218 -5.16 -6.85 -6.40
CA PHE A 218 -5.37 -5.42 -6.19
C PHE A 218 -6.85 -5.06 -6.29
N TRP A 219 -7.19 -3.96 -5.67
CA TRP A 219 -8.48 -3.29 -5.72
C TRP A 219 -8.25 -1.78 -5.87
N VAL A 220 -9.05 -1.14 -6.70
CA VAL A 220 -9.01 0.32 -6.95
C VAL A 220 -10.39 0.88 -6.72
N GLY A 221 -10.50 1.93 -5.91
CA GLY A 221 -11.72 2.71 -5.71
C GLY A 221 -11.53 4.15 -6.13
N ARG A 222 -12.65 4.85 -6.37
CA ARG A 222 -12.68 6.28 -6.70
C ARG A 222 -13.67 7.02 -5.82
N LYS A 223 -13.26 8.15 -5.27
CA LYS A 223 -14.15 9.11 -4.64
C LYS A 223 -14.84 9.91 -5.74
N PRO A 224 -16.18 10.01 -5.78
CA PRO A 224 -16.88 10.81 -6.77
C PRO A 224 -16.39 12.25 -6.81
N LEU A 225 -16.59 12.91 -7.94
CA LEU A 225 -16.50 14.37 -8.00
C LEU A 225 -17.67 14.94 -7.20
N ASP A 226 -17.43 16.00 -6.45
CA ASP A 226 -18.52 16.76 -5.84
C ASP A 226 -19.42 17.27 -6.99
N GLY A 227 -20.73 16.91 -6.94
CA GLY A 227 -21.71 17.27 -7.95
C GLY A 227 -22.05 18.76 -7.92
#